data_142dae67d55cdc61d4c76cfe4f2d00ab
#
_entry.id   142dae67d55cdc61d4c76cfe4f2d00ab
#
_cell.length_a   1.000
_cell.length_b   1.000
_cell.length_c   1.000
_cell.angle_alpha   90.00
_cell.angle_beta   90.00
_cell.angle_gamma   90.00
#
_symmetry.space_group_name_H-M   'P 1'
#
loop_
_entity.id
_entity.type
_entity.pdbx_description
1 polymer ?
#
loop_
_entity_poly.entity_id
_entity_poly.type
_entity_poly.pdbx_seq_one_letter_code
_entity_poly.pdbx_strand_id
1 'polypeptide(L)'
;YTLLAAYEHFSMFYQNRDLNIPESNNKIPDILDEALWNIEWLATMQDQDGSVYHKLTTLDWPGIEMPNQDTRERFFIGKSTAAALNFAAVLSMASRIYQPFEDEFPGKSAQWLTAAESAWRWAVENPNLAYQQPDDVNSGAYGDNHFDDEFAWAAAELFITTQQESYLTTYFEKSGAQSVPSWANVAYLGTSTLLLQGEMDEYQGKILEICPSDINKAGMLFRYWSFRKEAYFIVDDSCELV
;
A
#
# COMPACT_ATOMS: atom_id res chain seq x y z
N TYR A 1 2.77 -2.03 -3.49
CA TYR A 1 2.54 -0.61 -3.22
C TYR A 1 3.44 0.31 -4.05
N THR A 2 4.77 0.16 -4.00
CA THR A 2 5.70 1.13 -4.59
C THR A 2 5.48 1.37 -6.08
N LEU A 3 5.24 0.32 -6.88
CA LEU A 3 4.96 0.44 -8.31
C LEU A 3 3.61 1.11 -8.56
N LEU A 4 2.58 0.76 -7.79
CA LEU A 4 1.26 1.38 -7.88
C LEU A 4 1.33 2.87 -7.55
N ALA A 5 2.00 3.24 -6.46
CA ALA A 5 2.19 4.64 -6.08
C ALA A 5 2.99 5.42 -7.13
N ALA A 6 4.04 4.81 -7.69
CA ALA A 6 4.81 5.43 -8.77
C ALA A 6 3.92 5.73 -9.99
N TYR A 7 3.09 4.77 -10.41
CA TYR A 7 2.16 5.00 -11.51
C TYR A 7 1.10 6.06 -11.17
N GLU A 8 0.47 5.96 -10.00
CA GLU A 8 -0.59 6.87 -9.59
C GLU A 8 -0.13 8.32 -9.53
N HIS A 9 1.10 8.56 -9.08
CA HIS A 9 1.67 9.90 -8.95
C HIS A 9 2.30 10.42 -10.24
N PHE A 10 2.80 9.53 -11.10
CA PHE A 10 3.52 9.87 -12.33
C PHE A 10 2.94 9.17 -13.56
N SER A 11 1.60 9.07 -13.65
CA SER A 11 0.91 8.36 -14.73
C SER A 11 1.33 8.83 -16.12
N MET A 12 1.46 10.15 -16.33
CA MET A 12 1.90 10.71 -17.62
C MET A 12 3.32 10.25 -18.02
N PHE A 13 4.19 9.99 -17.04
CA PHE A 13 5.55 9.49 -17.30
C PHE A 13 5.53 8.00 -17.67
N TYR A 14 4.69 7.20 -16.98
CA TYR A 14 4.67 5.75 -17.17
C TYR A 14 3.72 5.28 -18.26
N GLN A 15 2.72 6.06 -18.62
CA GLN A 15 1.64 5.66 -19.53
C GLN A 15 2.13 5.12 -20.89
N ASN A 16 3.22 5.65 -21.41
CA ASN A 16 3.76 5.27 -22.72
C ASN A 16 5.24 4.84 -22.62
N ARG A 17 5.71 4.50 -21.43
CA ARG A 17 7.11 4.14 -21.22
C ARG A 17 7.31 2.64 -21.39
N ASP A 18 8.09 2.28 -22.40
CA ASP A 18 8.58 0.91 -22.59
C ASP A 18 9.65 0.62 -21.53
N LEU A 19 9.36 -0.36 -20.65
CA LEU A 19 10.28 -0.88 -19.63
C LEU A 19 10.99 -2.16 -20.08
N ASN A 20 10.73 -2.61 -21.33
CA ASN A 20 11.33 -3.80 -21.93
C ASN A 20 11.05 -5.06 -21.08
N ILE A 21 9.81 -5.23 -20.68
CA ILE A 21 9.29 -6.45 -20.01
C ILE A 21 8.59 -7.36 -21.03
N PRO A 22 8.33 -8.64 -20.72
CA PRO A 22 7.66 -9.55 -21.64
C PRO A 22 6.29 -9.05 -22.12
N GLU A 23 5.56 -8.30 -21.29
CA GLU A 23 4.23 -7.75 -21.54
C GLU A 23 4.24 -6.43 -22.32
N SER A 24 5.40 -5.80 -22.55
CA SER A 24 5.50 -4.57 -23.34
C SER A 24 4.80 -4.72 -24.70
N ASN A 25 4.17 -3.66 -25.17
CA ASN A 25 3.38 -3.58 -26.39
C ASN A 25 1.92 -4.10 -26.29
N ASN A 26 1.39 -4.30 -25.12
CA ASN A 26 -0.05 -4.41 -24.89
C ASN A 26 -0.68 -3.00 -24.70
N LYS A 27 -1.88 -2.91 -24.12
CA LYS A 27 -2.56 -1.63 -23.85
C LYS A 27 -2.38 -1.13 -22.42
N ILE A 28 -1.67 -1.88 -21.62
CA ILE A 28 -1.43 -1.59 -20.22
C ILE A 28 -0.05 -0.94 -20.08
N PRO A 29 0.11 0.09 -19.26
CA PRO A 29 1.44 0.60 -18.91
C PRO A 29 2.30 -0.50 -18.28
N ASP A 30 3.50 -0.71 -18.78
CA ASP A 30 4.41 -1.79 -18.35
C ASP A 30 4.60 -1.86 -16.83
N ILE A 31 4.63 -0.72 -16.14
CA ILE A 31 4.75 -0.68 -14.68
C ILE A 31 3.53 -1.33 -13.98
N LEU A 32 2.36 -1.26 -14.59
CA LEU A 32 1.16 -1.92 -14.07
C LEU A 32 1.16 -3.41 -14.40
N ASP A 33 1.62 -3.81 -15.58
CA ASP A 33 1.82 -5.23 -15.88
C ASP A 33 2.78 -5.88 -14.88
N GLU A 34 3.89 -5.22 -14.57
CA GLU A 34 4.84 -5.70 -13.55
C GLU A 34 4.21 -5.75 -12.15
N ALA A 35 3.41 -4.75 -11.78
CA ALA A 35 2.71 -4.75 -10.50
C ALA A 35 1.66 -5.87 -10.40
N LEU A 36 1.00 -6.22 -11.50
CA LEU A 36 -0.08 -7.21 -11.57
C LEU A 36 0.37 -8.58 -11.06
N TRP A 37 1.57 -9.02 -11.41
CA TRP A 37 2.15 -10.28 -10.93
C TRP A 37 2.09 -10.41 -9.42
N ASN A 38 2.50 -9.36 -8.72
CA ASN A 38 2.50 -9.35 -7.26
C ASN A 38 1.08 -9.22 -6.69
N ILE A 39 0.21 -8.43 -7.32
CA ILE A 39 -1.18 -8.25 -6.88
C ILE A 39 -1.96 -9.57 -6.99
N GLU A 40 -1.83 -10.28 -8.09
CA GLU A 40 -2.50 -11.58 -8.28
C GLU A 40 -1.99 -12.62 -7.28
N TRP A 41 -0.67 -12.68 -7.05
CA TRP A 41 -0.13 -13.52 -5.99
C TRP A 41 -0.65 -13.11 -4.62
N LEU A 42 -0.63 -11.82 -4.30
CA LEU A 42 -1.11 -11.30 -3.01
C LEU A 42 -2.58 -11.70 -2.77
N ALA A 43 -3.43 -11.64 -3.80
CA ALA A 43 -4.82 -12.05 -3.71
C ALA A 43 -4.99 -13.52 -3.29
N THR A 44 -4.02 -14.39 -3.59
CA THR A 44 -4.05 -15.80 -3.14
C THR A 44 -3.74 -15.99 -1.65
N MET A 45 -3.25 -14.94 -0.98
CA MET A 45 -2.93 -14.98 0.45
C MET A 45 -4.15 -14.76 1.35
N GLN A 46 -5.31 -14.41 0.78
CA GLN A 46 -6.55 -14.24 1.54
C GLN A 46 -7.29 -15.56 1.71
N ASP A 47 -7.73 -15.84 2.95
CA ASP A 47 -8.60 -16.97 3.25
C ASP A 47 -10.10 -16.59 3.07
N GLN A 48 -10.98 -17.59 3.07
CA GLN A 48 -12.42 -17.42 2.84
C GLN A 48 -13.12 -16.56 3.89
N ASP A 49 -12.57 -16.49 5.10
CA ASP A 49 -13.09 -15.65 6.20
C ASP A 49 -12.67 -14.17 6.10
N GLY A 50 -11.89 -13.81 5.06
CA GLY A 50 -11.33 -12.48 4.86
C GLY A 50 -9.97 -12.25 5.51
N SER A 51 -9.52 -13.15 6.37
CA SER A 51 -8.17 -13.09 6.96
C SER A 51 -7.08 -13.24 5.90
N VAL A 52 -5.89 -12.75 6.21
CA VAL A 52 -4.74 -12.86 5.31
C VAL A 52 -3.60 -13.58 6.01
N TYR A 53 -3.03 -14.55 5.31
CA TYR A 53 -1.83 -15.24 5.80
C TYR A 53 -0.65 -14.29 5.87
N HIS A 54 0.07 -14.36 6.99
CA HIS A 54 1.19 -13.46 7.27
C HIS A 54 2.34 -13.66 6.29
N LYS A 55 2.64 -14.92 5.96
CA LYS A 55 3.68 -15.26 4.97
C LYS A 55 3.46 -16.61 4.31
N LEU A 56 4.08 -16.76 3.13
CA LEU A 56 4.30 -18.03 2.45
C LEU A 56 5.81 -18.30 2.46
N THR A 57 6.25 -19.40 3.06
CA THR A 57 7.67 -19.69 3.25
C THR A 57 7.96 -21.18 3.29
N THR A 58 9.22 -21.56 3.06
CA THR A 58 9.78 -22.84 3.48
C THR A 58 9.98 -22.84 5.00
N LEU A 59 10.05 -24.01 5.65
CA LEU A 59 10.30 -24.06 7.09
C LEU A 59 11.70 -23.56 7.43
N ASP A 60 12.70 -23.95 6.63
CA ASP A 60 14.08 -23.52 6.81
C ASP A 60 14.49 -22.48 5.75
N TRP A 61 15.38 -21.61 6.13
CA TRP A 61 15.97 -20.65 5.21
C TRP A 61 16.76 -21.37 4.10
N PRO A 62 16.51 -21.08 2.81
CA PRO A 62 17.11 -21.79 1.69
C PRO A 62 18.61 -21.58 1.50
N GLY A 63 19.18 -20.55 2.12
CA GLY A 63 20.56 -20.16 1.84
C GLY A 63 20.67 -19.34 0.54
N ILE A 64 21.84 -19.42 -0.09
CA ILE A 64 22.11 -18.70 -1.36
C ILE A 64 21.96 -19.70 -2.51
N GLU A 65 20.77 -19.75 -3.07
CA GLU A 65 20.47 -20.56 -4.26
C GLU A 65 19.48 -19.81 -5.17
N MET A 66 19.42 -20.19 -6.42
CA MET A 66 18.48 -19.57 -7.37
C MET A 66 17.05 -20.03 -7.05
N PRO A 67 16.03 -19.15 -7.17
CA PRO A 67 14.63 -19.47 -6.85
C PRO A 67 14.10 -20.71 -7.60
N ASN A 68 14.54 -20.96 -8.82
CA ASN A 68 14.16 -22.13 -9.62
C ASN A 68 14.82 -23.44 -9.19
N GLN A 69 15.78 -23.37 -8.27
CA GLN A 69 16.48 -24.53 -7.70
C GLN A 69 15.87 -24.93 -6.33
N ASP A 70 15.14 -24.02 -5.70
CA ASP A 70 14.45 -24.29 -4.44
C ASP A 70 13.18 -25.11 -4.70
N THR A 71 13.23 -26.39 -4.44
CA THR A 71 12.11 -27.34 -4.60
C THR A 71 11.43 -27.72 -3.29
N ARG A 72 11.78 -27.06 -2.17
CA ARG A 72 11.16 -27.32 -0.87
C ARG A 72 9.69 -26.90 -0.87
N GLU A 73 8.89 -27.62 -0.08
CA GLU A 73 7.51 -27.24 0.16
C GLU A 73 7.43 -25.86 0.81
N ARG A 74 6.42 -25.09 0.41
CA ARG A 74 6.08 -23.79 0.98
C ARG A 74 4.76 -23.86 1.70
N PHE A 75 4.70 -23.19 2.83
CA PHE A 75 3.57 -23.22 3.75
C PHE A 75 3.02 -21.82 3.95
N PHE A 76 1.70 -21.69 3.91
CA PHE A 76 1.01 -20.53 4.43
C PHE A 76 1.09 -20.54 5.94
N ILE A 77 1.66 -19.51 6.55
CA ILE A 77 1.95 -19.52 7.98
C ILE A 77 1.32 -18.29 8.64
N GLY A 78 0.52 -18.59 9.67
CA GLY A 78 -0.12 -17.62 10.53
C GLY A 78 -1.06 -16.65 9.81
N LYS A 79 -1.81 -15.95 10.59
CA LYS A 79 -2.64 -14.82 10.18
C LYS A 79 -2.31 -13.66 11.11
N SER A 80 -2.43 -12.41 10.64
CA SER A 80 -2.20 -11.26 11.50
C SER A 80 -3.02 -10.05 11.06
N THR A 81 -3.28 -9.17 12.02
CA THR A 81 -3.95 -7.89 11.76
C THR A 81 -3.16 -7.04 10.77
N ALA A 82 -1.84 -6.95 10.94
CA ALA A 82 -0.99 -6.21 10.01
C ALA A 82 -1.07 -6.75 8.57
N ALA A 83 -1.02 -8.08 8.38
CA ALA A 83 -1.12 -8.67 7.04
C ALA A 83 -2.46 -8.34 6.38
N ALA A 84 -3.58 -8.43 7.13
CA ALA A 84 -4.91 -8.11 6.61
C ALA A 84 -5.05 -6.63 6.23
N LEU A 85 -4.52 -5.72 7.05
CA LEU A 85 -4.58 -4.28 6.78
C LEU A 85 -3.68 -3.86 5.62
N ASN A 86 -2.45 -4.37 5.55
CA ASN A 86 -1.54 -4.11 4.42
C ASN A 86 -2.12 -4.65 3.10
N PHE A 87 -2.75 -5.81 3.14
CA PHE A 87 -3.50 -6.37 2.01
C PHE A 87 -4.67 -5.46 1.61
N ALA A 88 -5.48 -5.00 2.58
CA ALA A 88 -6.60 -4.10 2.32
C ALA A 88 -6.14 -2.79 1.67
N ALA A 89 -5.05 -2.20 2.15
CA ALA A 89 -4.47 -0.99 1.58
C ALA A 89 -4.05 -1.20 0.12
N VAL A 90 -3.23 -2.23 -0.14
CA VAL A 90 -2.68 -2.46 -1.50
C VAL A 90 -3.77 -2.84 -2.50
N LEU A 91 -4.74 -3.69 -2.14
CA LEU A 91 -5.81 -4.08 -3.06
C LEU A 91 -6.84 -2.97 -3.28
N SER A 92 -7.09 -2.13 -2.28
CA SER A 92 -7.91 -0.92 -2.46
C SER A 92 -7.26 0.03 -3.47
N MET A 93 -5.96 0.27 -3.34
CA MET A 93 -5.17 1.05 -4.29
C MET A 93 -5.19 0.43 -5.70
N ALA A 94 -4.94 -0.87 -5.81
CA ALA A 94 -5.00 -1.60 -7.08
C ALA A 94 -6.37 -1.46 -7.75
N SER A 95 -7.45 -1.60 -6.99
CA SER A 95 -8.82 -1.48 -7.50
C SER A 95 -9.03 -0.15 -8.25
N ARG A 96 -8.68 0.99 -7.66
CA ARG A 96 -8.87 2.29 -8.31
C ARG A 96 -7.92 2.54 -9.47
N ILE A 97 -6.68 2.07 -9.39
CA ILE A 97 -5.67 2.27 -10.44
C ILE A 97 -5.98 1.46 -11.69
N TYR A 98 -6.49 0.23 -11.54
CA TYR A 98 -6.84 -0.63 -12.68
C TYR A 98 -8.26 -0.43 -13.20
N GLN A 99 -9.11 0.33 -12.52
CA GLN A 99 -10.46 0.62 -12.96
C GLN A 99 -10.55 1.20 -14.41
N PRO A 100 -9.63 2.07 -14.87
CA PRO A 100 -9.62 2.52 -16.26
C PRO A 100 -9.28 1.42 -17.28
N PHE A 101 -8.79 0.27 -16.85
CA PHE A 101 -8.39 -0.88 -17.68
C PHE A 101 -9.38 -2.05 -17.57
N GLU A 102 -10.65 -1.77 -17.27
CA GLU A 102 -11.69 -2.77 -17.09
C GLU A 102 -11.91 -3.65 -18.34
N ASP A 103 -11.67 -3.11 -19.54
CA ASP A 103 -11.79 -3.87 -20.80
C ASP A 103 -10.71 -4.97 -20.92
N GLU A 104 -9.52 -4.74 -20.37
CA GLU A 104 -8.39 -5.69 -20.35
C GLU A 104 -8.45 -6.63 -19.15
N PHE A 105 -9.02 -6.18 -18.04
CA PHE A 105 -9.13 -6.94 -16.78
C PHE A 105 -10.56 -6.95 -16.23
N PRO A 106 -11.53 -7.57 -16.95
CA PRO A 106 -12.94 -7.51 -16.59
C PRO A 106 -13.22 -8.00 -15.17
N GLY A 107 -13.84 -7.16 -14.35
CA GLY A 107 -14.25 -7.45 -12.97
C GLY A 107 -13.12 -7.47 -11.94
N LYS A 108 -11.85 -7.31 -12.32
CA LYS A 108 -10.71 -7.36 -11.40
C LYS A 108 -10.74 -6.23 -10.39
N SER A 109 -11.00 -5.00 -10.83
CA SER A 109 -11.12 -3.83 -9.95
C SER A 109 -12.14 -4.08 -8.83
N ALA A 110 -13.36 -4.49 -9.18
CA ALA A 110 -14.41 -4.80 -8.21
C ALA A 110 -14.06 -6.00 -7.29
N GLN A 111 -13.41 -7.02 -7.83
CA GLN A 111 -12.95 -8.18 -7.08
C GLN A 111 -11.93 -7.77 -6.00
N TRP A 112 -10.94 -6.95 -6.36
CA TRP A 112 -9.92 -6.49 -5.42
C TRP A 112 -10.49 -5.57 -4.35
N LEU A 113 -11.43 -4.69 -4.69
CA LEU A 113 -12.10 -3.87 -3.67
C LEU A 113 -12.87 -4.74 -2.68
N THR A 114 -13.62 -5.74 -3.18
CA THR A 114 -14.35 -6.68 -2.32
C THR A 114 -13.40 -7.44 -1.38
N ALA A 115 -12.25 -7.87 -1.90
CA ALA A 115 -11.22 -8.55 -1.11
C ALA A 115 -10.61 -7.60 -0.05
N ALA A 116 -10.30 -6.36 -0.42
CA ALA A 116 -9.79 -5.34 0.49
C ALA A 116 -10.76 -5.05 1.65
N GLU A 117 -12.04 -4.83 1.33
CA GLU A 117 -13.08 -4.59 2.36
C GLU A 117 -13.31 -5.82 3.24
N SER A 118 -13.16 -7.04 2.71
CA SER A 118 -13.25 -8.26 3.50
C SER A 118 -12.09 -8.38 4.49
N ALA A 119 -10.86 -8.09 4.06
CA ALA A 119 -9.69 -8.08 4.92
C ALA A 119 -9.79 -6.97 6.00
N TRP A 120 -10.29 -5.81 5.63
CA TRP A 120 -10.57 -4.73 6.58
C TRP A 120 -11.56 -5.15 7.66
N ARG A 121 -12.71 -5.72 7.28
CA ARG A 121 -13.72 -6.20 8.26
C ARG A 121 -13.11 -7.23 9.20
N TRP A 122 -12.37 -8.18 8.66
CA TRP A 122 -11.69 -9.17 9.49
C TRP A 122 -10.70 -8.53 10.47
N ALA A 123 -9.91 -7.55 10.02
CA ALA A 123 -8.98 -6.83 10.89
C ALA A 123 -9.69 -6.04 12.00
N VAL A 124 -10.83 -5.41 11.71
CA VAL A 124 -11.66 -4.73 12.73
C VAL A 124 -12.20 -5.71 13.78
N GLU A 125 -12.55 -6.92 13.38
CA GLU A 125 -12.99 -7.98 14.29
C GLU A 125 -11.81 -8.61 15.08
N ASN A 126 -10.60 -8.51 14.55
CA ASN A 126 -9.36 -9.06 15.13
C ASN A 126 -8.27 -7.98 15.27
N PRO A 127 -8.52 -6.87 16.02
CA PRO A 127 -7.70 -5.66 15.94
C PRO A 127 -6.30 -5.79 16.54
N ASN A 128 -6.00 -6.87 17.24
CA ASN A 128 -4.74 -7.05 17.97
C ASN A 128 -4.13 -8.45 17.78
N LEU A 129 -4.39 -9.11 16.65
CA LEU A 129 -3.81 -10.42 16.37
C LEU A 129 -2.41 -10.25 15.80
N ALA A 130 -1.41 -10.29 16.71
CA ALA A 130 -0.01 -10.32 16.32
C ALA A 130 0.39 -11.70 15.76
N TYR A 131 1.27 -11.69 14.75
CA TYR A 131 1.84 -12.90 14.21
C TYR A 131 2.67 -13.63 15.28
N GLN A 132 2.46 -14.94 15.41
CA GLN A 132 3.27 -15.81 16.25
C GLN A 132 4.04 -16.77 15.36
N GLN A 133 5.37 -16.71 15.43
CA GLN A 133 6.25 -17.61 14.68
C GLN A 133 6.15 -19.02 15.26
N PRO A 134 5.79 -20.05 14.47
CA PRO A 134 5.90 -21.44 14.90
C PRO A 134 7.35 -21.84 15.17
N ASP A 135 7.56 -22.75 16.14
CA ASP A 135 8.89 -23.16 16.58
C ASP A 135 9.70 -23.90 15.49
N ASP A 136 9.01 -24.49 14.52
CA ASP A 136 9.60 -25.22 13.39
C ASP A 136 9.84 -24.35 12.15
N VAL A 137 9.57 -23.05 12.23
CA VAL A 137 9.81 -22.10 11.14
C VAL A 137 11.03 -21.25 11.44
N ASN A 138 12.11 -21.45 10.69
CA ASN A 138 13.40 -20.80 10.90
C ASN A 138 13.66 -19.59 9.98
N SER A 139 12.72 -19.22 9.11
CA SER A 139 12.77 -17.97 8.34
C SER A 139 12.40 -16.76 9.21
N GLY A 140 12.72 -15.52 8.78
CA GLY A 140 12.41 -14.31 9.55
C GLY A 140 10.94 -14.19 9.94
N ALA A 141 10.65 -13.76 11.16
CA ALA A 141 9.28 -13.65 11.66
C ALA A 141 8.52 -12.49 11.02
N TYR A 142 9.16 -11.32 10.84
CA TYR A 142 8.57 -10.11 10.28
C TYR A 142 7.26 -9.68 10.99
N GLY A 143 7.17 -9.97 12.31
CA GLY A 143 5.99 -9.66 13.10
C GLY A 143 5.92 -8.21 13.48
N ASP A 144 4.70 -7.72 13.69
CA ASP A 144 4.39 -6.45 14.29
C ASP A 144 3.44 -6.64 15.47
N ASN A 145 3.48 -5.70 16.44
CA ASN A 145 2.64 -5.70 17.63
C ASN A 145 1.91 -4.36 17.81
N HIS A 146 2.06 -3.44 16.87
CA HIS A 146 1.40 -2.14 16.83
C HIS A 146 0.73 -2.00 15.47
N PHE A 147 -0.57 -1.82 15.41
CA PHE A 147 -1.37 -1.90 14.20
C PHE A 147 -2.06 -0.58 13.85
N ASP A 148 -1.90 0.46 14.65
CA ASP A 148 -2.57 1.74 14.41
C ASP A 148 -2.12 2.40 13.10
N ASP A 149 -0.88 2.22 12.72
CA ASP A 149 -0.32 2.74 11.48
C ASP A 149 -0.82 1.97 10.25
N GLU A 150 -0.98 0.64 10.32
CA GLU A 150 -1.62 -0.12 9.25
C GLU A 150 -3.12 0.19 9.15
N PHE A 151 -3.82 0.36 10.29
CA PHE A 151 -5.20 0.83 10.28
C PHE A 151 -5.32 2.19 9.61
N ALA A 152 -4.44 3.14 9.92
CA ALA A 152 -4.42 4.46 9.31
C ALA A 152 -4.16 4.37 7.80
N TRP A 153 -3.18 3.58 7.37
CA TRP A 153 -2.89 3.43 5.95
C TRP A 153 -4.03 2.76 5.19
N ALA A 154 -4.53 1.62 5.66
CA ALA A 154 -5.64 0.92 5.01
C ALA A 154 -6.91 1.78 4.95
N ALA A 155 -7.21 2.52 6.02
CA ALA A 155 -8.33 3.44 6.07
C ALA A 155 -8.19 4.56 5.04
N ALA A 156 -7.01 5.17 4.90
CA ALA A 156 -6.74 6.19 3.89
C ALA A 156 -6.97 5.67 2.47
N GLU A 157 -6.43 4.49 2.14
CA GLU A 157 -6.57 3.89 0.81
C GLU A 157 -8.02 3.52 0.50
N LEU A 158 -8.75 2.92 1.46
CA LEU A 158 -10.17 2.61 1.33
C LEU A 158 -11.02 3.86 1.20
N PHE A 159 -10.72 4.92 1.95
CA PHE A 159 -11.42 6.19 1.82
C PHE A 159 -11.26 6.79 0.42
N ILE A 160 -10.03 6.90 -0.09
CA ILE A 160 -9.78 7.44 -1.44
C ILE A 160 -10.51 6.63 -2.51
N THR A 161 -10.58 5.31 -2.35
CA THR A 161 -11.23 4.43 -3.33
C THR A 161 -12.75 4.46 -3.25
N THR A 162 -13.33 4.53 -2.04
CA THR A 162 -14.78 4.36 -1.83
C THR A 162 -15.53 5.64 -1.48
N GLN A 163 -14.82 6.67 -1.03
CA GLN A 163 -15.38 7.92 -0.50
C GLN A 163 -16.27 7.73 0.73
N GLN A 164 -16.11 6.63 1.47
CA GLN A 164 -16.86 6.37 2.70
C GLN A 164 -16.21 7.06 3.90
N GLU A 165 -16.89 8.03 4.50
CA GLU A 165 -16.42 8.86 5.62
C GLU A 165 -15.99 8.05 6.87
N SER A 166 -16.54 6.86 7.06
CA SER A 166 -16.15 5.99 8.19
C SER A 166 -14.68 5.60 8.15
N TYR A 167 -14.11 5.40 6.96
CA TYR A 167 -12.69 5.13 6.81
C TYR A 167 -11.84 6.36 7.16
N LEU A 168 -12.25 7.55 6.71
CA LEU A 168 -11.54 8.78 7.04
C LEU A 168 -11.58 9.06 8.56
N THR A 169 -12.71 8.78 9.22
CA THR A 169 -12.81 8.86 10.68
C THR A 169 -11.79 7.94 11.35
N THR A 170 -11.71 6.68 10.91
CA THR A 170 -10.72 5.72 11.44
C THR A 170 -9.28 6.18 11.18
N TYR A 171 -8.99 6.76 10.01
CA TYR A 171 -7.67 7.34 9.75
C TYR A 171 -7.30 8.38 10.80
N PHE A 172 -8.17 9.34 11.10
CA PHE A 172 -7.87 10.38 12.11
C PHE A 172 -7.77 9.83 13.53
N GLU A 173 -8.49 8.77 13.86
CA GLU A 173 -8.40 8.11 15.17
C GLU A 173 -7.09 7.34 15.35
N LYS A 174 -6.56 6.77 14.25
CA LYS A 174 -5.42 5.86 14.26
C LYS A 174 -4.11 6.51 13.81
N SER A 175 -4.17 7.59 13.03
CA SER A 175 -2.98 8.30 12.58
C SER A 175 -2.27 8.96 13.76
N GLY A 176 -1.17 8.34 14.17
CA GLY A 176 -0.30 8.83 15.24
C GLY A 176 0.90 9.61 14.69
N ALA A 177 2.01 9.54 15.43
CA ALA A 177 3.27 10.16 15.01
C ALA A 177 3.75 9.59 13.67
N GLN A 178 4.02 10.49 12.74
CA GLN A 178 4.49 10.14 11.40
C GLN A 178 6.01 9.97 11.39
N SER A 179 6.50 9.00 10.65
CA SER A 179 7.93 8.77 10.44
C SER A 179 8.19 8.39 8.99
N VAL A 180 9.46 8.34 8.59
CA VAL A 180 9.83 7.78 7.29
C VAL A 180 9.32 6.34 7.22
N PRO A 181 8.60 5.95 6.16
CA PRO A 181 8.03 4.61 6.04
C PRO A 181 9.10 3.52 6.15
N SER A 182 8.77 2.51 6.92
CA SER A 182 9.58 1.29 7.07
C SER A 182 8.63 0.09 7.18
N TRP A 183 9.18 -1.12 7.23
CA TRP A 183 8.36 -2.31 7.46
C TRP A 183 7.65 -2.33 8.82
N ALA A 184 8.14 -1.55 9.78
CA ALA A 184 7.58 -1.47 11.13
C ALA A 184 6.75 -0.18 11.36
N ASN A 185 6.63 0.70 10.38
CA ASN A 185 5.77 1.88 10.48
C ASN A 185 5.37 2.36 9.08
N VAL A 186 4.10 2.26 8.77
CA VAL A 186 3.51 2.59 7.46
C VAL A 186 2.56 3.79 7.49
N ALA A 187 2.39 4.45 8.64
CA ALA A 187 1.42 5.54 8.81
C ALA A 187 1.55 6.66 7.77
N TYR A 188 2.79 7.01 7.39
CA TYR A 188 3.03 8.05 6.39
C TYR A 188 2.50 7.69 5.00
N LEU A 189 2.38 6.41 4.65
CA LEU A 189 1.83 6.00 3.36
C LEU A 189 0.38 6.47 3.20
N GLY A 190 -0.46 6.26 4.23
CA GLY A 190 -1.83 6.76 4.24
C GLY A 190 -1.93 8.29 4.20
N THR A 191 -1.08 8.95 4.96
CA THR A 191 -0.99 10.41 4.96
C THR A 191 -0.63 10.96 3.58
N SER A 192 0.38 10.37 2.92
CA SER A 192 0.78 10.77 1.57
C SER A 192 -0.32 10.55 0.54
N THR A 193 -1.05 9.44 0.61
CA THR A 193 -2.19 9.17 -0.27
C THR A 193 -3.27 10.23 -0.12
N LEU A 194 -3.68 10.56 1.10
CA LEU A 194 -4.69 11.59 1.34
C LEU A 194 -4.26 12.97 0.84
N LEU A 195 -2.99 13.34 1.03
CA LEU A 195 -2.47 14.63 0.56
C LEU A 195 -2.37 14.73 -0.96
N LEU A 196 -2.07 13.62 -1.63
CA LEU A 196 -1.81 13.61 -3.07
C LEU A 196 -3.06 13.33 -3.90
N GLN A 197 -3.99 12.52 -3.38
CA GLN A 197 -5.22 12.12 -4.08
C GLN A 197 -6.44 12.92 -3.62
N GLY A 198 -6.40 13.50 -2.43
CA GLY A 198 -7.52 14.26 -1.89
C GLY A 198 -7.68 15.60 -2.59
N GLU A 199 -8.83 15.85 -3.23
CA GLU A 199 -9.29 17.22 -3.58
C GLU A 199 -9.76 17.98 -2.31
N MET A 200 -9.03 17.79 -1.19
CA MET A 200 -9.58 17.98 0.13
C MET A 200 -8.96 19.17 0.83
N ASP A 201 -9.25 20.37 0.33
CA ASP A 201 -8.88 21.63 1.02
C ASP A 201 -9.37 21.63 2.50
N GLU A 202 -10.51 20.96 2.77
CA GLU A 202 -11.10 20.88 4.10
C GLU A 202 -10.27 20.04 5.09
N TYR A 203 -9.62 18.98 4.62
CA TYR A 203 -8.89 18.04 5.48
C TYR A 203 -7.36 18.29 5.46
N GLN A 204 -6.86 19.03 4.48
CA GLN A 204 -5.42 19.33 4.37
C GLN A 204 -4.87 19.96 5.64
N GLY A 205 -5.60 20.89 6.24
CA GLY A 205 -5.20 21.49 7.52
C GLY A 205 -5.01 20.47 8.63
N LYS A 206 -5.98 19.56 8.81
CA LYS A 206 -5.90 18.50 9.83
C LYS A 206 -4.78 17.50 9.56
N ILE A 207 -4.58 17.12 8.30
CA ILE A 207 -3.52 16.17 7.91
C ILE A 207 -2.14 16.81 8.14
N LEU A 208 -1.98 18.08 7.80
CA LEU A 208 -0.71 18.81 8.02
C LEU A 208 -0.39 19.00 9.51
N GLU A 209 -1.39 19.06 10.38
CA GLU A 209 -1.18 19.11 11.85
C GLU A 209 -0.58 17.82 12.41
N ILE A 210 -0.88 16.66 11.80
CA ILE A 210 -0.34 15.34 12.21
C ILE A 210 1.07 15.11 11.65
N CYS A 211 1.45 15.79 10.57
CA CYS A 211 2.79 15.66 10.00
C CYS A 211 3.84 16.33 10.90
N PRO A 212 4.91 15.62 11.29
CA PRO A 212 6.00 16.22 12.03
C PRO A 212 6.61 17.40 11.26
N SER A 213 6.98 18.44 12.01
CA SER A 213 7.68 19.62 11.45
C SER A 213 8.94 19.25 10.63
N ASP A 214 9.53 18.10 10.94
CA ASP A 214 10.76 17.62 10.29
C ASP A 214 10.49 17.05 8.89
N ILE A 215 9.30 16.45 8.64
CA ILE A 215 8.88 16.04 7.29
C ILE A 215 8.53 17.27 6.46
N ASN A 216 7.90 18.27 7.06
CA ASN A 216 7.66 19.56 6.41
C ASN A 216 8.97 20.29 6.07
N LYS A 217 9.97 20.25 6.94
CA LYS A 217 11.30 20.83 6.70
C LYS A 217 12.10 20.09 5.63
N ALA A 218 11.89 18.78 5.46
CA ALA A 218 12.55 18.01 4.42
C ALA A 218 12.00 18.29 3.01
N GLY A 219 10.99 19.15 2.87
CA GLY A 219 10.44 19.56 1.57
C GLY A 219 9.78 18.43 0.78
N MET A 220 9.68 17.22 1.33
CA MET A 220 9.15 16.06 0.62
C MET A 220 7.67 16.24 0.26
N LEU A 221 6.84 16.65 1.21
CA LEU A 221 5.41 16.91 0.97
C LEU A 221 5.19 18.10 0.01
N PHE A 222 5.94 19.16 0.18
CA PHE A 222 5.82 20.36 -0.67
C PHE A 222 6.28 20.11 -2.12
N ARG A 223 7.37 19.38 -2.32
CA ARG A 223 7.82 19.01 -3.68
C ARG A 223 6.84 18.11 -4.40
N TYR A 224 6.20 17.18 -3.70
CA TYR A 224 5.17 16.31 -4.27
C TYR A 224 3.90 17.09 -4.61
N TRP A 225 3.44 17.96 -3.74
CA TRP A 225 2.21 18.71 -3.92
C TRP A 225 2.32 19.77 -5.03
N SER A 226 3.44 20.46 -5.12
CA SER A 226 3.69 21.44 -6.19
C SER A 226 3.80 20.80 -7.58
N PHE A 227 4.31 19.56 -7.67
CA PHE A 227 4.41 18.85 -8.94
C PHE A 227 3.04 18.56 -9.57
N ARG A 228 2.02 18.32 -8.75
CA ARG A 228 0.68 17.94 -9.23
C ARG A 228 -0.19 19.13 -9.63
N LYS A 229 0.04 20.31 -9.05
CA LYS A 229 -0.74 21.53 -9.39
C LYS A 229 -0.10 22.39 -10.48
N GLU A 230 0.85 21.85 -11.27
CA GLU A 230 1.58 22.57 -12.32
C GLU A 230 2.29 23.85 -11.85
N ALA A 231 2.40 24.05 -10.55
CA ALA A 231 3.12 25.18 -9.97
C ALA A 231 4.58 24.77 -9.73
N TYR A 232 5.47 25.15 -10.61
CA TYR A 232 6.91 25.01 -10.43
C TYR A 232 7.37 26.02 -9.35
N PHE A 233 7.31 25.62 -8.10
CA PHE A 233 8.02 26.33 -7.06
C PHE A 233 9.32 25.58 -6.78
N ILE A 234 10.44 26.20 -7.11
CA ILE A 234 11.74 25.76 -6.64
C ILE A 234 11.83 26.28 -5.23
N VAL A 235 11.82 25.38 -4.25
CA VAL A 235 12.18 25.71 -2.86
C VAL A 235 13.69 25.53 -2.78
N ASP A 236 14.41 26.59 -2.52
CA ASP A 236 15.84 26.51 -2.25
C ASP A 236 16.11 25.94 -0.85
N ASP A 237 17.37 25.72 -0.52
CA ASP A 237 17.79 25.14 0.78
C ASP A 237 17.44 26.03 1.99
N SER A 238 16.92 27.25 1.77
CA SER A 238 16.46 28.18 2.82
C SER A 238 14.98 28.02 3.17
N CYS A 239 14.21 27.19 2.44
CA CYS A 239 12.76 27.05 2.58
C CYS A 239 11.96 28.34 2.26
N GLU A 240 12.51 29.26 1.50
CA GLU A 240 11.77 30.43 1.00
C GLU A 240 11.17 30.12 -0.38
N LEU A 241 9.92 30.56 -0.59
CA LEU A 241 9.25 30.49 -1.90
C LEU A 241 9.87 31.52 -2.84
N VAL A 242 10.44 31.09 -3.95
CA VAL A 242 10.93 31.94 -5.03
C VAL A 242 9.95 31.93 -6.20
#